data_37354c7eecb5843729b1ee56e255df93
#
_entry.id   37354c7eecb5843729b1ee56e255df93
#
_cell.length_a   1.000
_cell.length_b   1.000
_cell.length_c   1.000
_cell.angle_alpha   90.00
_cell.angle_beta   90.00
_cell.angle_gamma   90.00
#
_symmetry.space_group_name_H-M   'P 1'
#
loop_
_entity.id
_entity.type
_entity.pdbx_description
1 polymer ?
#
loop_
_entity_poly.entity_id
_entity_poly.type
_entity_poly.pdbx_seq_one_letter_code
_entity_poly.pdbx_strand_id
1 'polypeptide(L)'
;MRELKELDYLFTRLTHTRVVIIAGNHDYLKNDSYYHTYQWKGPVSMFLSQELQALEIKDLKTCIYGLSYEQKEIREPLYDSAFPENRQPIEILLAHGGDEKHIPFNRNRMVNLGYDYIALGHIHRPGVIEKDQIYYAGSLEPTDKNDIGKHGYIKGEITPKGKTVKFIPFSSREYIHMEIEIHEKMTNHEIKELISEKIRERGTENIYKIILKGYSDIDMIFDFSNMDIYGNILEFVDHTVPAYDYKKLFSQNEDNLLGKYIESFEGYETGSIEEQALFEGVRALLETKRS
;
A
#
# COMPACT_ATOMS: atom_id res chain seq x y z
N MET A 1 9.18 -13.21 -21.94
CA MET A 1 10.50 -13.39 -22.61
C MET A 1 11.31 -12.09 -22.78
N ARG A 2 10.73 -10.98 -23.28
CA ARG A 2 11.44 -9.70 -23.44
C ARG A 2 11.96 -9.17 -22.10
N GLU A 3 11.12 -9.11 -21.10
CA GLU A 3 11.44 -8.63 -19.75
C GLU A 3 12.56 -9.46 -19.09
N LEU A 4 12.52 -10.79 -19.23
CA LEU A 4 13.61 -11.66 -18.74
C LEU A 4 14.95 -11.33 -19.39
N LYS A 5 14.97 -11.03 -20.69
CA LYS A 5 16.21 -10.65 -21.39
C LYS A 5 16.75 -9.29 -20.93
N GLU A 6 15.86 -8.34 -20.69
CA GLU A 6 16.23 -7.02 -20.17
C GLU A 6 16.79 -7.13 -18.74
N LEU A 7 16.11 -7.91 -17.89
CA LEU A 7 16.55 -8.17 -16.52
C LEU A 7 17.90 -8.90 -16.48
N ASP A 8 18.06 -9.94 -17.30
CA ASP A 8 19.31 -10.69 -17.42
C ASP A 8 20.47 -9.80 -17.90
N TYR A 9 20.22 -8.93 -18.89
CA TYR A 9 21.21 -7.93 -19.32
C TYR A 9 21.66 -7.04 -18.16
N LEU A 10 20.77 -6.60 -17.30
CA LEU A 10 21.11 -5.82 -16.11
C LEU A 10 21.95 -6.67 -15.13
N PHE A 11 21.57 -7.92 -14.92
CA PHE A 11 22.30 -8.82 -14.01
C PHE A 11 23.68 -9.19 -14.51
N THR A 12 23.93 -9.26 -15.84
CA THR A 12 25.29 -9.49 -16.37
C THR A 12 26.29 -8.40 -15.97
N ARG A 13 25.81 -7.23 -15.55
CA ARG A 13 26.67 -6.12 -15.07
C ARG A 13 27.12 -6.26 -13.60
N LEU A 14 26.54 -7.23 -12.88
CA LEU A 14 26.88 -7.53 -11.50
C LEU A 14 28.13 -8.39 -11.44
N THR A 15 29.24 -7.82 -10.97
CA THR A 15 30.56 -8.51 -10.94
C THR A 15 30.83 -9.24 -9.62
N HIS A 16 30.22 -8.79 -8.52
CA HIS A 16 30.47 -9.30 -7.16
C HIS A 16 29.17 -9.67 -6.41
N THR A 17 28.05 -9.75 -7.10
CA THR A 17 26.73 -10.01 -6.51
C THR A 17 26.20 -11.35 -7.02
N ARG A 18 25.63 -12.16 -6.14
CA ARG A 18 24.82 -13.34 -6.49
C ARG A 18 23.36 -12.93 -6.43
N VAL A 19 22.57 -13.34 -7.41
CA VAL A 19 21.14 -13.12 -7.46
C VAL A 19 20.43 -14.46 -7.27
N VAL A 20 19.51 -14.52 -6.32
CA VAL A 20 18.70 -15.73 -6.09
C VAL A 20 17.23 -15.36 -6.18
N ILE A 21 16.46 -16.11 -6.96
CA ILE A 21 15.10 -15.79 -7.35
C ILE A 21 14.16 -16.94 -7.01
N ILE A 22 12.95 -16.60 -6.60
CA ILE A 22 11.78 -17.49 -6.56
C ILE A 22 10.65 -16.89 -7.40
N ALA A 23 9.78 -17.72 -7.98
CA ALA A 23 8.54 -17.28 -8.60
C ALA A 23 7.45 -17.15 -7.55
N GLY A 24 6.68 -16.06 -7.62
CA GLY A 24 5.51 -15.81 -6.77
C GLY A 24 4.20 -16.26 -7.43
N ASN A 25 3.08 -15.85 -6.83
CA ASN A 25 1.73 -16.23 -7.28
C ASN A 25 1.30 -15.55 -8.61
N HIS A 26 1.93 -14.46 -9.01
CA HIS A 26 1.64 -13.79 -10.29
C HIS A 26 2.46 -14.36 -11.46
N ASP A 27 3.66 -14.82 -11.19
CA ASP A 27 4.60 -15.37 -12.18
C ASP A 27 4.93 -16.84 -11.93
N TYR A 28 3.98 -17.59 -11.34
CA TYR A 28 4.16 -18.99 -10.97
C TYR A 28 4.62 -19.88 -12.14
N LEU A 29 5.26 -20.99 -11.81
CA LEU A 29 5.87 -21.96 -12.75
C LEU A 29 4.81 -22.81 -13.46
N LYS A 30 3.91 -22.18 -14.24
CA LYS A 30 3.00 -22.92 -15.11
C LYS A 30 3.76 -23.66 -16.21
N ASN A 31 3.17 -24.69 -16.83
CA ASN A 31 3.82 -25.57 -17.80
C ASN A 31 4.53 -24.84 -18.96
N ASP A 32 4.01 -23.70 -19.38
CA ASP A 32 4.56 -22.86 -20.45
C ASP A 32 5.38 -21.65 -19.92
N SER A 33 5.75 -21.66 -18.63
CA SER A 33 6.57 -20.61 -18.05
C SER A 33 7.94 -20.56 -18.70
N TYR A 34 8.35 -19.37 -19.10
CA TYR A 34 9.67 -19.14 -19.66
C TYR A 34 10.81 -19.45 -18.66
N TYR A 35 10.52 -19.42 -17.36
CA TYR A 35 11.52 -19.76 -16.33
C TYR A 35 12.10 -21.17 -16.49
N HIS A 36 11.34 -22.14 -16.99
CA HIS A 36 11.83 -23.51 -17.21
C HIS A 36 12.90 -23.62 -18.28
N THR A 37 12.89 -22.73 -19.28
CA THR A 37 13.78 -22.83 -20.45
C THR A 37 14.76 -21.67 -20.56
N TYR A 38 14.61 -20.64 -19.75
CA TYR A 38 15.46 -19.46 -19.81
C TYR A 38 16.83 -19.75 -19.19
N GLN A 39 17.88 -19.48 -19.94
CA GLN A 39 19.27 -19.62 -19.48
C GLN A 39 19.81 -18.23 -19.12
N TRP A 40 19.96 -18.00 -17.85
CA TRP A 40 20.54 -16.77 -17.32
C TRP A 40 22.02 -16.66 -17.69
N LYS A 41 22.43 -15.50 -18.20
CA LYS A 41 23.82 -15.15 -18.49
C LYS A 41 24.48 -14.45 -17.30
N GLY A 42 23.69 -13.75 -16.49
CA GLY A 42 24.12 -13.13 -15.25
C GLY A 42 24.33 -14.14 -14.11
N PRO A 43 24.81 -13.69 -12.95
CA PRO A 43 25.08 -14.53 -11.77
C PRO A 43 23.77 -14.89 -11.02
N VAL A 44 22.82 -15.48 -11.73
CA VAL A 44 21.46 -15.77 -11.25
C VAL A 44 21.29 -17.25 -10.98
N SER A 45 20.73 -17.57 -9.82
CA SER A 45 20.20 -18.89 -9.47
C SER A 45 18.71 -18.75 -9.18
N MET A 46 17.89 -19.66 -9.70
CA MET A 46 16.45 -19.65 -9.50
C MET A 46 15.99 -21.01 -8.98
N PHE A 47 15.14 -21.00 -7.96
CA PHE A 47 14.45 -22.22 -7.51
C PHE A 47 13.27 -22.49 -8.45
N LEU A 48 13.23 -23.70 -9.00
CA LEU A 48 12.26 -24.09 -10.03
C LEU A 48 11.33 -25.23 -9.56
N SER A 49 10.98 -25.26 -8.29
CA SER A 49 10.07 -26.26 -7.72
C SER A 49 9.28 -25.65 -6.55
N GLN A 50 8.07 -26.18 -6.31
CA GLN A 50 7.28 -25.90 -5.12
C GLN A 50 7.81 -26.64 -3.88
N GLU A 51 8.69 -27.61 -4.05
CA GLU A 51 9.42 -28.22 -2.94
C GLU A 51 10.53 -27.28 -2.44
N LEU A 52 10.76 -27.30 -1.13
CA LEU A 52 11.84 -26.51 -0.54
C LEU A 52 13.19 -26.99 -1.05
N GLN A 53 13.93 -26.12 -1.69
CA GLN A 53 15.27 -26.36 -2.21
C GLN A 53 16.31 -25.56 -1.44
N ALA A 54 17.58 -25.98 -1.51
CA ALA A 54 18.70 -25.33 -0.85
C ALA A 54 19.82 -25.02 -1.85
N LEU A 55 20.37 -23.81 -1.77
CA LEU A 55 21.52 -23.35 -2.58
C LEU A 55 22.66 -22.93 -1.65
N GLU A 56 23.76 -23.68 -1.69
CA GLU A 56 24.96 -23.33 -0.93
C GLU A 56 25.84 -22.33 -1.69
N ILE A 57 26.16 -21.21 -1.04
CA ILE A 57 27.12 -20.20 -1.51
C ILE A 57 28.33 -20.27 -0.57
N LYS A 58 29.23 -21.20 -0.84
CA LYS A 58 30.35 -21.59 0.06
C LYS A 58 31.33 -20.45 0.33
N ASP A 59 31.62 -19.62 -0.65
CA ASP A 59 32.45 -18.42 -0.53
C ASP A 59 31.88 -17.38 0.43
N LEU A 60 30.55 -17.32 0.55
CA LEU A 60 29.85 -16.45 1.51
C LEU A 60 29.47 -17.18 2.81
N LYS A 61 29.77 -18.48 2.94
CA LYS A 61 29.36 -19.33 4.08
C LYS A 61 27.86 -19.24 4.34
N THR A 62 27.07 -19.20 3.28
CA THR A 62 25.63 -18.97 3.33
C THR A 62 24.90 -20.08 2.58
N CYS A 63 23.81 -20.58 3.15
CA CYS A 63 22.85 -21.42 2.45
C CYS A 63 21.53 -20.66 2.30
N ILE A 64 21.00 -20.64 1.09
CA ILE A 64 19.73 -20.00 0.78
C ILE A 64 18.71 -21.07 0.47
N TYR A 65 17.58 -21.03 1.14
CA TYR A 65 16.45 -21.92 0.91
C TYR A 65 15.33 -21.15 0.21
N GLY A 66 14.55 -21.85 -0.58
CA GLY A 66 13.40 -21.24 -1.23
C GLY A 66 12.57 -22.27 -1.98
N LEU A 67 11.35 -21.90 -2.28
CA LEU A 67 10.45 -22.60 -3.19
C LEU A 67 9.77 -21.59 -4.10
N SER A 68 9.41 -22.03 -5.29
CA SER A 68 8.64 -21.25 -6.25
C SER A 68 7.20 -21.75 -6.33
N TYR A 69 6.28 -20.87 -6.62
CA TYR A 69 4.89 -21.25 -6.87
C TYR A 69 4.78 -22.04 -8.18
N GLU A 70 4.09 -23.18 -8.17
CA GLU A 70 3.66 -23.93 -9.35
C GLU A 70 2.17 -23.74 -9.65
N GLN A 71 1.45 -23.10 -8.73
CA GLN A 71 0.03 -22.77 -8.82
C GLN A 71 -0.19 -21.32 -8.38
N LYS A 72 -1.25 -20.70 -8.87
CA LYS A 72 -1.59 -19.32 -8.51
C LYS A 72 -1.96 -19.16 -7.02
N GLU A 73 -2.65 -20.13 -6.46
CA GLU A 73 -3.06 -20.16 -5.05
C GLU A 73 -2.51 -21.43 -4.38
N ILE A 74 -1.91 -21.28 -3.21
CA ILE A 74 -1.41 -22.37 -2.37
C ILE A 74 -1.88 -22.10 -0.95
N ARG A 75 -2.82 -22.91 -0.47
CA ARG A 75 -3.46 -22.74 0.85
C ARG A 75 -2.79 -23.52 1.96
N GLU A 76 -1.87 -24.41 1.61
CA GLU A 76 -1.09 -25.18 2.56
C GLU A 76 -0.02 -24.30 3.21
N PRO A 77 0.21 -24.41 4.54
CA PRO A 77 1.20 -23.63 5.27
C PRO A 77 2.62 -24.22 5.10
N LEU A 78 3.13 -24.24 3.87
CA LEU A 78 4.38 -24.93 3.50
C LEU A 78 5.59 -24.44 4.31
N TYR A 79 5.61 -23.18 4.70
CA TYR A 79 6.73 -22.64 5.49
C TYR A 79 6.72 -23.03 6.96
N ASP A 80 5.59 -23.48 7.52
CA ASP A 80 5.49 -23.83 8.95
C ASP A 80 6.39 -25.03 9.36
N SER A 81 6.85 -25.80 8.38
CA SER A 81 7.77 -26.94 8.56
C SER A 81 9.06 -26.83 7.74
N ALA A 82 9.35 -25.68 7.18
CA ALA A 82 10.53 -25.44 6.34
C ALA A 82 11.76 -25.12 7.20
N PHE A 83 12.30 -26.12 7.91
CA PHE A 83 13.48 -25.94 8.75
C PHE A 83 14.78 -25.91 7.93
N PRO A 84 15.78 -25.07 8.31
CA PRO A 84 17.10 -25.12 7.73
C PRO A 84 17.82 -26.42 8.08
N GLU A 85 18.64 -26.90 7.18
CA GLU A 85 19.43 -28.14 7.38
C GLU A 85 20.81 -27.87 7.99
N ASN A 86 21.11 -26.62 8.35
CA ASN A 86 22.38 -26.17 8.94
C ASN A 86 23.60 -26.53 8.04
N ARG A 87 23.44 -26.32 6.73
CA ARG A 87 24.49 -26.61 5.73
C ARG A 87 25.63 -25.59 5.77
N GLN A 88 25.31 -24.36 6.18
CA GLN A 88 26.27 -23.26 6.28
C GLN A 88 26.03 -22.47 7.59
N PRO A 89 27.03 -21.69 8.04
CA PRO A 89 26.91 -20.83 9.22
C PRO A 89 25.80 -19.76 9.15
N ILE A 90 25.39 -19.36 7.94
CA ILE A 90 24.31 -18.41 7.68
C ILE A 90 23.23 -19.10 6.86
N GLU A 91 22.02 -19.12 7.36
CA GLU A 91 20.87 -19.79 6.75
C GLU A 91 19.77 -18.75 6.45
N ILE A 92 19.40 -18.62 5.17
CA ILE A 92 18.43 -17.61 4.70
C ILE A 92 17.27 -18.32 3.99
N LEU A 93 16.03 -17.91 4.27
CA LEU A 93 14.86 -18.36 3.56
C LEU A 93 14.33 -17.25 2.64
N LEU A 94 14.14 -17.55 1.35
CA LEU A 94 13.32 -16.78 0.44
C LEU A 94 11.90 -17.33 0.47
N ALA A 95 10.93 -16.52 0.79
CA ALA A 95 9.55 -16.93 0.91
C ALA A 95 8.60 -15.92 0.21
N HIS A 96 7.46 -16.40 -0.26
CA HIS A 96 6.45 -15.58 -0.90
C HIS A 96 5.07 -16.01 -0.41
N GLY A 97 4.28 -15.10 0.15
CA GLY A 97 2.95 -15.42 0.68
C GLY A 97 2.63 -14.74 2.01
N GLY A 98 1.72 -15.34 2.78
CA GLY A 98 1.35 -14.89 4.12
C GLY A 98 -0.10 -14.46 4.27
N ASP A 99 -0.94 -14.63 3.24
CA ASP A 99 -2.40 -14.55 3.36
C ASP A 99 -3.05 -15.94 3.22
N GLU A 100 -4.37 -16.02 3.39
CA GLU A 100 -5.12 -17.30 3.39
C GLU A 100 -5.02 -18.10 2.08
N LYS A 101 -4.70 -17.46 0.97
CA LYS A 101 -4.64 -18.08 -0.36
C LYS A 101 -3.21 -18.30 -0.86
N HIS A 102 -2.23 -17.68 -0.23
CA HIS A 102 -0.87 -17.64 -0.72
C HIS A 102 0.11 -18.04 0.39
N ILE A 103 0.30 -19.33 0.54
CA ILE A 103 1.11 -20.01 1.57
C ILE A 103 0.98 -19.31 2.92
N PRO A 104 -0.16 -19.49 3.61
CA PRO A 104 -0.36 -18.95 4.95
C PRO A 104 0.72 -19.49 5.89
N PHE A 105 1.11 -18.72 6.88
CA PHE A 105 2.06 -19.15 7.89
C PHE A 105 1.72 -18.61 9.28
N ASN A 106 2.18 -19.33 10.28
CA ASN A 106 2.11 -18.88 11.67
C ASN A 106 3.36 -18.08 12.02
N ARG A 107 3.19 -16.80 12.43
CA ARG A 107 4.32 -15.94 12.81
C ARG A 107 5.26 -16.60 13.84
N ASN A 108 4.70 -17.18 14.90
CA ASN A 108 5.51 -17.78 15.97
C ASN A 108 6.33 -18.98 15.45
N ARG A 109 5.78 -19.75 14.50
CA ARG A 109 6.53 -20.84 13.86
C ARG A 109 7.65 -20.28 12.99
N MET A 110 7.36 -19.30 12.13
CA MET A 110 8.35 -18.66 11.26
C MET A 110 9.55 -18.10 12.03
N VAL A 111 9.31 -17.41 13.16
CA VAL A 111 10.36 -16.87 14.02
C VAL A 111 11.26 -17.97 14.59
N ASN A 112 10.70 -19.16 14.88
CA ASN A 112 11.40 -20.27 15.52
C ASN A 112 11.91 -21.34 14.55
N LEU A 113 11.86 -21.13 13.22
CA LEU A 113 12.40 -22.07 12.23
C LEU A 113 13.91 -22.23 12.31
N GLY A 114 14.64 -21.20 12.78
CA GLY A 114 16.10 -21.26 12.92
C GLY A 114 16.86 -20.55 11.80
N TYR A 115 16.20 -19.84 10.89
CA TYR A 115 16.87 -19.00 9.90
C TYR A 115 17.45 -17.73 10.49
N ASP A 116 18.60 -17.30 10.01
CA ASP A 116 19.16 -16.00 10.33
C ASP A 116 18.36 -14.85 9.75
N TYR A 117 17.83 -15.06 8.55
CA TYR A 117 16.99 -14.09 7.87
C TYR A 117 15.92 -14.76 7.00
N ILE A 118 14.74 -14.20 6.97
CA ILE A 118 13.64 -14.62 6.10
C ILE A 118 13.21 -13.41 5.26
N ALA A 119 13.43 -13.49 3.96
CA ALA A 119 13.03 -12.49 3.00
C ALA A 119 11.64 -12.85 2.44
N LEU A 120 10.63 -12.04 2.78
CA LEU A 120 9.26 -12.24 2.35
C LEU A 120 8.90 -11.35 1.17
N GLY A 121 8.29 -11.95 0.15
CA GLY A 121 7.57 -11.29 -0.93
C GLY A 121 6.06 -11.44 -0.79
N HIS A 122 5.27 -11.00 -1.76
CA HIS A 122 3.83 -11.02 -1.88
C HIS A 122 3.14 -9.73 -1.41
N ILE A 123 3.39 -9.28 -0.20
CA ILE A 123 2.80 -8.03 0.30
C ILE A 123 3.58 -6.85 -0.27
N HIS A 124 2.92 -5.97 -1.04
CA HIS A 124 3.57 -4.84 -1.71
C HIS A 124 4.02 -3.74 -0.74
N ARG A 125 3.39 -3.65 0.42
CA ARG A 125 3.79 -2.70 1.45
C ARG A 125 4.97 -3.24 2.25
N PRO A 126 6.07 -2.48 2.42
CA PRO A 126 7.16 -2.88 3.30
C PRO A 126 6.69 -3.13 4.74
N GLY A 127 7.16 -4.19 5.35
CA GLY A 127 6.70 -4.56 6.69
C GLY A 127 7.72 -5.38 7.49
N VAL A 128 7.68 -5.23 8.80
CA VAL A 128 8.51 -5.97 9.74
C VAL A 128 7.63 -6.99 10.47
N ILE A 129 7.92 -8.27 10.32
CA ILE A 129 7.31 -9.35 11.09
C ILE A 129 8.09 -9.58 12.38
N GLU A 130 9.43 -9.69 12.26
CA GLU A 130 10.35 -9.80 13.38
C GLU A 130 11.61 -8.98 13.09
N LYS A 131 11.98 -8.12 14.05
CA LYS A 131 13.12 -7.20 13.88
C LYS A 131 14.41 -7.96 13.61
N ASP A 132 15.18 -7.48 12.65
CA ASP A 132 16.45 -8.03 12.16
C ASP A 132 16.39 -9.50 11.68
N GLN A 133 15.19 -10.06 11.51
CA GLN A 133 15.01 -11.45 11.09
C GLN A 133 14.00 -11.65 9.96
N ILE A 134 12.79 -11.07 10.01
CA ILE A 134 11.71 -11.36 9.05
C ILE A 134 11.11 -10.07 8.52
N TYR A 135 11.23 -9.84 7.22
CA TYR A 135 10.75 -8.61 6.56
C TYR A 135 10.04 -8.91 5.26
N TYR A 136 8.93 -8.20 5.03
CA TYR A 136 8.43 -7.96 3.69
C TYR A 136 9.19 -6.80 3.08
N ALA A 137 9.84 -7.03 1.95
CA ALA A 137 10.52 -5.95 1.22
C ALA A 137 9.53 -4.94 0.62
N GLY A 138 8.34 -5.39 0.31
CA GLY A 138 7.38 -4.65 -0.50
C GLY A 138 7.74 -4.70 -1.99
N SER A 139 7.04 -3.90 -2.78
CA SER A 139 7.42 -3.64 -4.17
C SER A 139 8.46 -2.52 -4.24
N LEU A 140 9.32 -2.53 -5.26
CA LEU A 140 10.35 -1.50 -5.44
C LEU A 140 9.74 -0.14 -5.80
N GLU A 141 8.69 -0.16 -6.60
CA GLU A 141 7.82 0.97 -6.95
C GLU A 141 6.38 0.63 -6.58
N PRO A 142 5.53 1.60 -6.26
CA PRO A 142 4.12 1.32 -6.04
C PRO A 142 3.46 0.85 -7.33
N THR A 143 2.67 -0.21 -7.25
CA THR A 143 2.05 -0.87 -8.40
C THR A 143 0.58 -0.51 -8.56
N ASP A 144 -0.04 0.00 -7.51
CA ASP A 144 -1.47 0.34 -7.43
C ASP A 144 -1.68 1.59 -6.59
N LYS A 145 -2.78 2.30 -6.81
CA LYS A 145 -3.18 3.50 -6.06
C LYS A 145 -3.37 3.29 -4.55
N ASN A 146 -3.48 2.03 -4.13
CA ASN A 146 -3.60 1.65 -2.72
C ASN A 146 -2.24 1.29 -2.10
N ASP A 147 -1.20 1.19 -2.91
CA ASP A 147 0.19 1.00 -2.44
C ASP A 147 0.74 2.34 -1.92
N ILE A 148 0.18 2.81 -0.81
CA ILE A 148 0.44 4.14 -0.24
C ILE A 148 1.77 4.17 0.49
N GLY A 149 2.50 5.27 0.33
CA GLY A 149 3.71 5.58 1.08
C GLY A 149 4.98 5.10 0.39
N LYS A 150 6.05 5.00 1.18
CA LYS A 150 7.39 4.71 0.65
C LYS A 150 7.54 3.26 0.23
N HIS A 151 8.08 3.07 -0.98
CA HIS A 151 8.49 1.79 -1.53
C HIS A 151 10.01 1.74 -1.69
N GLY A 152 10.57 0.53 -1.80
CA GLY A 152 12.00 0.37 -1.84
C GLY A 152 12.43 -1.08 -1.62
N TYR A 153 13.53 -1.27 -0.91
CA TYR A 153 14.11 -2.59 -0.69
C TYR A 153 14.66 -2.75 0.72
N ILE A 154 14.89 -3.99 1.10
CA ILE A 154 15.55 -4.32 2.36
C ILE A 154 17.06 -4.45 2.11
N LYS A 155 17.85 -3.78 2.94
CA LYS A 155 19.31 -3.93 3.01
C LYS A 155 19.68 -4.51 4.36
N GLY A 156 20.47 -5.59 4.37
CA GLY A 156 20.94 -6.24 5.58
C GLY A 156 22.42 -6.62 5.50
N GLU A 157 22.99 -6.80 6.68
CA GLU A 157 24.31 -7.41 6.87
C GLU A 157 24.17 -8.49 7.94
N ILE A 158 24.65 -9.69 7.60
CA ILE A 158 24.63 -10.85 8.50
C ILE A 158 26.07 -11.31 8.68
N THR A 159 26.51 -11.37 9.93
CA THR A 159 27.85 -11.83 10.30
C THR A 159 27.75 -12.77 11.53
N PRO A 160 28.77 -13.57 11.83
CA PRO A 160 28.81 -14.36 13.08
C PRO A 160 28.70 -13.53 14.37
N LYS A 161 28.92 -12.22 14.28
CA LYS A 161 28.89 -11.29 15.43
C LYS A 161 27.53 -10.60 15.62
N GLY A 162 26.66 -10.68 14.62
CA GLY A 162 25.36 -10.04 14.67
C GLY A 162 24.81 -9.74 13.27
N LYS A 163 23.58 -9.28 13.26
CA LYS A 163 22.84 -8.92 12.03
C LYS A 163 22.18 -7.57 12.19
N THR A 164 22.10 -6.84 11.08
CA THR A 164 21.37 -5.58 10.98
C THR A 164 20.57 -5.57 9.70
N VAL A 165 19.31 -5.18 9.79
CA VAL A 165 18.41 -5.14 8.64
C VAL A 165 17.63 -3.83 8.66
N LYS A 166 17.53 -3.16 7.52
CA LYS A 166 16.78 -1.92 7.39
C LYS A 166 16.11 -1.79 6.04
N PHE A 167 14.96 -1.15 6.04
CA PHE A 167 14.29 -0.72 4.82
C PHE A 167 15.00 0.51 4.25
N ILE A 168 15.22 0.52 2.94
CA ILE A 168 15.79 1.65 2.19
C ILE A 168 14.72 2.15 1.22
N PRO A 169 14.15 3.34 1.41
CA PRO A 169 13.26 3.95 0.43
C PRO A 169 14.02 4.18 -0.89
N PHE A 170 13.38 3.83 -2.00
CA PHE A 170 14.01 3.90 -3.32
C PHE A 170 13.05 4.32 -4.44
N SER A 171 11.74 4.19 -4.22
CA SER A 171 10.72 4.51 -5.24
C SER A 171 10.88 5.92 -5.78
N SER A 172 10.63 6.08 -7.08
CA SER A 172 10.69 7.35 -7.78
C SER A 172 9.53 8.29 -7.43
N ARG A 173 8.43 7.72 -6.93
CA ARG A 173 7.20 8.44 -6.50
C ARG A 173 6.43 7.63 -5.47
N GLU A 174 5.53 8.32 -4.79
CA GLU A 174 4.60 7.72 -3.84
C GLU A 174 3.15 7.96 -4.28
N TYR A 175 2.24 7.04 -3.96
CA TYR A 175 0.81 7.35 -3.91
C TYR A 175 0.48 7.93 -2.53
N ILE A 176 -0.16 9.08 -2.52
CA ILE A 176 -0.48 9.83 -1.29
C ILE A 176 -1.98 10.11 -1.25
N HIS A 177 -2.64 9.67 -0.21
CA HIS A 177 -3.99 10.11 0.11
C HIS A 177 -3.88 11.37 0.98
N MET A 178 -4.31 12.50 0.45
CA MET A 178 -4.18 13.81 1.08
C MET A 178 -5.56 14.33 1.48
N GLU A 179 -5.76 14.49 2.77
CA GLU A 179 -6.96 15.14 3.31
C GLU A 179 -6.79 16.63 3.31
N ILE A 180 -7.79 17.32 2.79
CA ILE A 180 -7.85 18.79 2.72
C ILE A 180 -9.09 19.24 3.51
N GLU A 181 -8.84 19.91 4.61
CA GLU A 181 -9.91 20.52 5.40
C GLU A 181 -10.34 21.83 4.75
N ILE A 182 -11.64 21.98 4.48
CA ILE A 182 -12.21 23.19 3.91
C ILE A 182 -13.26 23.78 4.82
N HIS A 183 -13.55 25.05 4.61
CA HIS A 183 -14.54 25.82 5.37
C HIS A 183 -15.57 26.43 4.43
N GLU A 184 -16.79 26.66 4.94
CA GLU A 184 -17.94 27.14 4.18
C GLU A 184 -17.69 28.40 3.32
N LYS A 185 -16.70 29.24 3.72
CA LYS A 185 -16.39 30.49 3.02
C LYS A 185 -15.30 30.37 1.95
N MET A 186 -14.70 29.18 1.81
CA MET A 186 -13.65 28.97 0.81
C MET A 186 -14.24 28.93 -0.59
N THR A 187 -13.56 29.58 -1.50
CA THR A 187 -13.84 29.54 -2.95
C THR A 187 -13.10 28.40 -3.62
N ASN A 188 -13.51 27.99 -4.83
CA ASN A 188 -12.76 27.02 -5.65
C ASN A 188 -11.32 27.45 -5.87
N HIS A 189 -11.05 28.75 -5.97
CA HIS A 189 -9.69 29.28 -6.14
C HIS A 189 -8.83 29.03 -4.88
N GLU A 190 -9.34 29.34 -3.70
CA GLU A 190 -8.63 29.15 -2.43
C GLU A 190 -8.36 27.66 -2.16
N ILE A 191 -9.34 26.79 -2.47
CA ILE A 191 -9.17 25.33 -2.35
C ILE A 191 -8.06 24.85 -3.30
N LYS A 192 -8.06 25.31 -4.54
CA LYS A 192 -7.03 25.00 -5.53
C LYS A 192 -5.64 25.43 -5.06
N GLU A 193 -5.50 26.65 -4.55
CA GLU A 193 -4.21 27.14 -4.04
C GLU A 193 -3.73 26.32 -2.84
N LEU A 194 -4.63 25.98 -1.91
CA LEU A 194 -4.31 25.13 -0.77
C LEU A 194 -3.84 23.72 -1.20
N ILE A 195 -4.53 23.10 -2.14
CA ILE A 195 -4.13 21.81 -2.71
C ILE A 195 -2.74 21.92 -3.36
N SER A 196 -2.55 22.95 -4.17
CA SER A 196 -1.29 23.20 -4.89
C SER A 196 -0.10 23.43 -3.95
N GLU A 197 -0.31 24.18 -2.87
CA GLU A 197 0.69 24.38 -1.83
C GLU A 197 1.08 23.07 -1.15
N LYS A 198 0.09 22.28 -0.72
CA LYS A 198 0.33 20.98 -0.07
C LYS A 198 1.03 19.98 -1.01
N ILE A 199 0.71 19.98 -2.29
CA ILE A 199 1.41 19.17 -3.30
C ILE A 199 2.87 19.62 -3.43
N ARG A 200 3.14 20.93 -3.47
CA ARG A 200 4.54 21.44 -3.51
C ARG A 200 5.33 21.03 -2.29
N GLU A 201 4.74 21.06 -1.10
CA GLU A 201 5.39 20.65 0.13
C GLU A 201 5.71 19.15 0.18
N ARG A 202 4.84 18.31 -0.41
CA ARG A 202 4.96 16.85 -0.38
C ARG A 202 5.72 16.25 -1.58
N GLY A 203 5.88 17.03 -2.65
CA GLY A 203 6.58 16.64 -3.89
C GLY A 203 5.65 16.54 -5.08
N THR A 204 5.96 17.31 -6.12
CA THR A 204 5.18 17.33 -7.38
C THR A 204 5.38 16.08 -8.23
N GLU A 205 6.36 15.23 -7.91
CA GLU A 205 6.63 13.94 -8.53
C GLU A 205 5.65 12.84 -8.07
N ASN A 206 4.99 13.02 -6.92
CA ASN A 206 4.07 12.06 -6.33
C ASN A 206 2.69 12.08 -7.00
N ILE A 207 1.91 11.03 -6.79
CA ILE A 207 0.55 10.90 -7.30
C ILE A 207 -0.43 11.01 -6.12
N TYR A 208 -1.45 11.82 -6.30
CA TYR A 208 -2.36 12.18 -5.21
C TYR A 208 -3.78 11.68 -5.43
N LYS A 209 -4.40 11.24 -4.33
CA LYS A 209 -5.84 11.20 -4.15
C LYS A 209 -6.20 12.28 -3.15
N ILE A 210 -6.97 13.26 -3.57
CA ILE A 210 -7.41 14.39 -2.74
C ILE A 210 -8.76 14.04 -2.12
N ILE A 211 -8.86 14.18 -0.81
CA ILE A 211 -10.08 13.94 -0.03
C ILE A 211 -10.46 15.24 0.65
N LEU A 212 -11.49 15.91 0.13
CA LEU A 212 -12.02 17.11 0.76
C LEU A 212 -12.85 16.72 1.98
N LYS A 213 -12.64 17.40 3.09
CA LYS A 213 -13.38 17.24 4.35
C LYS A 213 -13.79 18.59 4.91
N GLY A 214 -14.61 18.60 5.96
CA GLY A 214 -15.07 19.80 6.62
C GLY A 214 -16.39 20.31 6.04
N TYR A 215 -16.60 21.60 6.05
CA TYR A 215 -17.87 22.21 5.69
C TYR A 215 -17.75 23.00 4.38
N SER A 216 -18.68 22.75 3.45
CA SER A 216 -18.81 23.49 2.20
C SER A 216 -20.03 24.42 2.24
N ASP A 217 -19.99 25.52 1.47
CA ASP A 217 -21.17 26.27 1.18
C ASP A 217 -22.24 25.38 0.52
N ILE A 218 -23.53 25.59 0.85
CA ILE A 218 -24.64 24.75 0.37
C ILE A 218 -24.81 24.78 -1.15
N ASP A 219 -24.37 25.86 -1.80
CA ASP A 219 -24.45 26.04 -3.23
C ASP A 219 -23.09 25.81 -3.93
N MET A 220 -22.09 25.33 -3.17
CA MET A 220 -20.75 25.06 -3.70
C MET A 220 -20.77 23.92 -4.71
N ILE A 221 -20.25 24.20 -5.89
CA ILE A 221 -19.94 23.20 -6.92
C ILE A 221 -18.43 23.18 -7.07
N PHE A 222 -17.80 22.03 -6.77
CA PHE A 222 -16.36 21.87 -6.90
C PHE A 222 -15.95 21.75 -8.37
N ASP A 223 -15.05 22.61 -8.81
CA ASP A 223 -14.45 22.54 -10.16
C ASP A 223 -13.17 21.70 -10.14
N PHE A 224 -13.30 20.41 -9.93
CA PHE A 224 -12.19 19.47 -9.86
C PHE A 224 -11.33 19.45 -11.14
N SER A 225 -11.93 19.75 -12.30
CA SER A 225 -11.21 19.75 -13.58
C SER A 225 -10.11 20.80 -13.66
N ASN A 226 -10.26 21.90 -12.90
CA ASN A 226 -9.30 22.99 -12.86
C ASN A 226 -8.40 22.99 -11.62
N MET A 227 -8.53 22.01 -10.71
CA MET A 227 -7.75 21.93 -9.47
C MET A 227 -6.41 21.22 -9.64
N ASP A 228 -6.25 20.35 -10.65
CA ASP A 228 -5.02 19.61 -10.90
C ASP A 228 -4.04 20.43 -11.76
N ILE A 229 -3.21 21.26 -11.11
CA ILE A 229 -2.22 22.11 -11.79
C ILE A 229 -1.04 21.29 -12.34
N TYR A 230 -0.67 20.21 -11.63
CA TYR A 230 0.53 19.44 -11.92
C TYR A 230 0.27 18.19 -12.78
N GLY A 231 -1.00 17.84 -13.03
CA GLY A 231 -1.38 16.64 -13.77
C GLY A 231 -1.06 15.34 -13.01
N ASN A 232 -1.09 15.41 -11.68
CA ASN A 232 -0.71 14.30 -10.81
C ASN A 232 -1.76 13.94 -9.76
N ILE A 233 -2.98 14.45 -9.89
CA ILE A 233 -4.12 14.08 -9.05
C ILE A 233 -4.93 13.00 -9.75
N LEU A 234 -4.89 11.78 -9.22
CA LEU A 234 -5.59 10.62 -9.78
C LEU A 234 -7.09 10.65 -9.49
N GLU A 235 -7.48 11.14 -8.30
CA GLU A 235 -8.85 11.06 -7.83
C GLU A 235 -9.14 12.20 -6.85
N PHE A 236 -10.32 12.82 -7.00
CA PHE A 236 -10.93 13.70 -6.00
C PHE A 236 -12.09 12.98 -5.33
N VAL A 237 -12.17 13.06 -4.01
CA VAL A 237 -13.28 12.54 -3.22
C VAL A 237 -13.82 13.67 -2.37
N ASP A 238 -15.11 13.91 -2.51
CA ASP A 238 -15.82 14.88 -1.69
C ASP A 238 -16.49 14.19 -0.49
N HIS A 239 -15.95 14.45 0.69
CA HIS A 239 -16.49 14.08 1.99
C HIS A 239 -16.90 15.33 2.78
N THR A 240 -17.13 16.45 2.10
CA THR A 240 -17.59 17.67 2.78
C THR A 240 -19.06 17.56 3.18
N VAL A 241 -19.42 18.36 4.14
CA VAL A 241 -20.77 18.45 4.68
C VAL A 241 -21.28 19.86 4.41
N PRO A 242 -22.49 20.04 3.84
CA PRO A 242 -23.07 21.38 3.66
C PRO A 242 -23.18 22.12 4.98
N ALA A 243 -22.69 23.35 5.04
CA ALA A 243 -22.84 24.21 6.19
C ALA A 243 -24.23 24.85 6.19
N TYR A 244 -25.16 24.32 6.97
CA TYR A 244 -26.49 24.88 7.08
C TYR A 244 -26.52 26.03 8.08
N ASP A 245 -26.95 27.25 7.63
CA ASP A 245 -27.38 28.31 8.52
C ASP A 245 -28.82 28.04 9.01
N TYR A 246 -28.93 27.29 10.09
CA TYR A 246 -30.24 26.87 10.63
C TYR A 246 -31.13 28.05 11.01
N LYS A 247 -30.58 29.20 11.46
CA LYS A 247 -31.34 30.38 11.79
C LYS A 247 -31.96 30.98 10.54
N LYS A 248 -31.17 31.10 9.47
CA LYS A 248 -31.64 31.60 8.19
C LYS A 248 -32.67 30.63 7.56
N LEU A 249 -32.39 29.34 7.61
CA LEU A 249 -33.30 28.31 7.11
C LEU A 249 -34.64 28.33 7.87
N PHE A 250 -34.60 28.48 9.19
CA PHE A 250 -35.82 28.64 10.00
C PHE A 250 -36.62 29.85 9.58
N SER A 251 -36.03 31.06 9.57
CA SER A 251 -36.71 32.31 9.22
C SER A 251 -37.35 32.30 7.82
N GLN A 252 -36.77 31.54 6.89
CA GLN A 252 -37.32 31.40 5.53
C GLN A 252 -38.41 30.32 5.41
N ASN A 253 -38.61 29.52 6.45
CA ASN A 253 -39.47 28.31 6.41
C ASN A 253 -40.39 28.17 7.64
N GLU A 254 -40.64 29.23 8.41
CA GLU A 254 -41.38 29.20 9.69
C GLU A 254 -42.71 28.44 9.63
N ASP A 255 -43.44 28.59 8.52
CA ASP A 255 -44.79 28.04 8.36
C ASP A 255 -44.81 26.61 7.74
N ASN A 256 -43.68 26.04 7.42
CA ASN A 256 -43.64 24.74 6.75
C ASN A 256 -42.91 23.64 7.58
N LEU A 257 -42.88 22.41 7.05
CA LEU A 257 -42.30 21.25 7.74
C LEU A 257 -40.80 21.43 8.10
N LEU A 258 -40.02 22.11 7.24
CA LEU A 258 -38.61 22.36 7.48
C LEU A 258 -38.39 23.27 8.69
N GLY A 259 -39.14 24.38 8.77
CA GLY A 259 -39.06 25.29 9.92
C GLY A 259 -39.46 24.60 11.23
N LYS A 260 -40.59 23.88 11.23
CA LYS A 260 -41.05 23.12 12.42
C LYS A 260 -40.05 22.04 12.84
N TYR A 261 -39.39 21.42 11.89
CA TYR A 261 -38.34 20.42 12.17
C TYR A 261 -37.15 21.09 12.85
N ILE A 262 -36.62 22.21 12.31
CA ILE A 262 -35.51 22.95 12.92
C ILE A 262 -35.87 23.43 14.33
N GLU A 263 -37.07 23.98 14.54
CA GLU A 263 -37.54 24.44 15.83
C GLU A 263 -37.58 23.33 16.90
N SER A 264 -37.85 22.07 16.49
CA SER A 264 -37.90 20.94 17.40
C SER A 264 -36.54 20.56 18.02
N PHE A 265 -35.46 21.14 17.51
CA PHE A 265 -34.06 20.89 17.97
C PHE A 265 -33.45 22.11 18.68
N GLU A 266 -34.25 23.03 19.20
CA GLU A 266 -33.70 24.17 19.98
C GLU A 266 -32.89 23.68 21.18
N GLY A 267 -31.66 24.21 21.33
CA GLY A 267 -30.80 23.97 22.49
C GLY A 267 -29.92 22.70 22.44
N TYR A 268 -29.70 22.13 21.25
CA TYR A 268 -28.76 21.02 21.11
C TYR A 268 -27.29 21.41 21.42
N GLU A 269 -26.51 20.46 21.89
CA GLU A 269 -25.08 20.64 22.12
C GLU A 269 -24.27 20.25 20.84
N THR A 270 -23.21 21.02 20.56
CA THR A 270 -22.31 20.71 19.43
C THR A 270 -21.67 19.32 19.59
N GLY A 271 -21.73 18.52 18.56
CA GLY A 271 -21.24 17.13 18.55
C GLY A 271 -22.22 16.09 19.12
N SER A 272 -23.45 16.53 19.45
CA SER A 272 -24.48 15.63 19.97
C SER A 272 -25.18 14.81 18.89
N ILE A 273 -25.93 13.78 19.31
CA ILE A 273 -26.80 13.01 18.40
C ILE A 273 -27.91 13.89 17.84
N GLU A 274 -28.39 14.86 18.63
CA GLU A 274 -29.40 15.84 18.24
C GLU A 274 -28.90 16.73 17.10
N GLU A 275 -27.64 17.20 17.14
CA GLU A 275 -27.06 17.98 16.04
C GLU A 275 -26.99 17.13 14.75
N GLN A 276 -26.56 15.87 14.87
CA GLN A 276 -26.52 14.98 13.74
C GLN A 276 -27.90 14.67 13.17
N ALA A 277 -28.90 14.48 14.03
CA ALA A 277 -30.29 14.29 13.61
C ALA A 277 -30.85 15.51 12.92
N LEU A 278 -30.61 16.71 13.46
CA LEU A 278 -30.99 17.98 12.85
C LEU A 278 -30.40 18.11 11.44
N PHE A 279 -29.11 17.87 11.32
CA PHE A 279 -28.40 17.91 10.03
C PHE A 279 -29.02 16.97 8.99
N GLU A 280 -29.17 15.69 9.34
CA GLU A 280 -29.67 14.65 8.41
C GLU A 280 -31.14 14.93 8.01
N GLY A 281 -31.97 15.38 8.92
CA GLY A 281 -33.35 15.70 8.62
C GLY A 281 -33.49 16.96 7.76
N VAL A 282 -32.71 18.02 8.03
CA VAL A 282 -32.67 19.22 7.17
C VAL A 282 -32.20 18.86 5.77
N ARG A 283 -31.15 18.05 5.64
CA ARG A 283 -30.64 17.54 4.34
C ARG A 283 -31.75 16.82 3.56
N ALA A 284 -32.41 15.85 4.19
CA ALA A 284 -33.47 15.07 3.55
C ALA A 284 -34.66 15.95 3.11
N LEU A 285 -35.07 16.93 3.94
CA LEU A 285 -36.16 17.85 3.62
C LEU A 285 -35.80 18.80 2.47
N LEU A 286 -34.54 19.25 2.37
CA LEU A 286 -34.09 20.11 1.27
C LEU A 286 -33.96 19.32 -0.04
N GLU A 287 -33.50 18.08 -0.01
CA GLU A 287 -33.42 17.20 -1.18
C GLU A 287 -34.82 16.95 -1.79
N THR A 288 -35.85 16.75 -0.97
CA THR A 288 -37.24 16.56 -1.46
C THR A 288 -37.81 17.81 -2.13
N LYS A 289 -37.30 19.02 -1.86
CA LYS A 289 -37.72 20.24 -2.55
C LYS A 289 -37.06 20.44 -3.92
N ARG A 290 -35.92 19.76 -4.18
CA ARG A 290 -35.19 19.87 -5.45
C ARG A 290 -35.65 18.82 -6.49
N SER A 291 -36.43 17.83 -6.08
CA SER A 291 -37.06 16.81 -6.94
C SER A 291 -38.48 17.23 -7.34
#